data_98bb63985e5c5b6503169a6bf5c2097e
#
_entry.id   98bb63985e5c5b6503169a6bf5c2097e
#
_cell.length_a   1.000
_cell.length_b   1.000
_cell.length_c   1.000
_cell.angle_alpha   90.00
_cell.angle_beta   90.00
_cell.angle_gamma   90.00
#
_symmetry.space_group_name_H-M   'P 1'
#
loop_
_entity.id
_entity.type
_entity.pdbx_description
1 polymer ?
#
loop_
_entity_poly.entity_id
_entity_poly.type
_entity_poly.pdbx_seq_one_letter_code
_entity_poly.pdbx_strand_id
1 'polypeptide(L)' 'MSENKAVTACLILIGNEILSGRTQDKNLAFIAKGLNELGVQMREVRVIPDVRKTIVDTLNECRTAFDYIFTTGGIGPTH' A
#
# COMPACT_ATOMS: atom_id res chain seq x y z
N MET A 1 21.08 -4.02 -18.45
CA MET A 1 21.12 -4.61 -17.73
C MET A 1 20.25 -4.50 -16.67
N SER A 2 19.93 -5.34 -16.24
CA SER A 2 18.95 -5.31 -15.30
C SER A 2 19.35 -4.96 -13.98
N GLU A 3 20.55 -4.66 -13.86
CA GLU A 3 20.99 -4.29 -12.57
C GLU A 3 20.29 -3.05 -12.10
N ASN A 4 19.64 -2.32 -12.94
CA ASN A 4 18.93 -1.15 -12.49
C ASN A 4 17.48 -1.42 -12.24
N LYS A 5 17.17 -2.65 -11.99
CA LYS A 5 15.80 -2.99 -11.70
C LYS A 5 15.30 -2.21 -10.50
N ALA A 6 14.19 -1.57 -10.66
CA ALA A 6 13.63 -0.77 -9.58
C ALA A 6 13.03 -1.66 -8.51
N VAL A 7 13.12 -1.18 -7.28
CA VAL A 7 12.44 -1.84 -6.17
C VAL A 7 11.01 -1.31 -6.19
N THR A 8 10.05 -2.19 -6.14
CA THR A 8 8.65 -1.82 -6.28
C THR A 8 7.88 -2.06 -4.99
N ALA A 9 6.79 -1.33 -4.83
CA ALA A 9 5.97 -1.45 -3.65
C ALA A 9 4.49 -1.29 -3.98
N CYS A 10 3.67 -1.89 -3.15
CA CYS A 10 2.23 -1.75 -3.21
C CYS A 10 1.79 -1.17 -1.88
N LEU A 11 0.88 -0.20 -1.92
CA LEU A 11 0.31 0.37 -0.72
C LEU A 11 -1.13 -0.11 -0.59
N ILE A 12 -1.47 -0.68 0.56
CA ILE A 12 -2.82 -1.16 0.80
C ILE A 12 -3.45 -0.29 1.87
N LEU A 13 -4.52 0.39 1.50
CA LEU A 13 -5.26 1.24 2.41
C LEU A 13 -6.46 0.46 2.91
N ILE A 14 -6.52 0.22 4.20
CA ILE A 14 -7.54 -0.63 4.80
C ILE A 14 -8.48 0.22 5.64
N GLY A 15 -9.76 0.11 5.37
CA GLY A 15 -10.73 0.81 6.18
C GLY A 15 -11.90 1.31 5.37
N ASN A 16 -13.08 1.23 5.97
CA ASN A 16 -14.28 1.66 5.29
C ASN A 16 -14.33 3.16 5.08
N GLU A 17 -13.73 3.91 5.96
CA GLU A 17 -13.72 5.36 5.81
C GLU A 17 -12.96 5.79 4.56
N ILE A 18 -12.01 4.99 4.12
CA ILE A 18 -11.28 5.30 2.91
C ILE A 18 -12.18 5.12 1.71
N LEU A 19 -12.96 4.04 1.72
CA LEU A 19 -13.88 3.78 0.63
C LEU A 19 -14.99 4.81 0.58
N SER A 20 -15.27 5.47 1.69
CA SER A 20 -16.31 6.48 1.70
C SER A 20 -15.78 7.85 1.27
N GLY A 21 -14.53 7.93 0.87
CA GLY A 21 -14.01 9.18 0.34
C GLY A 21 -13.43 10.14 1.35
N ARG A 22 -13.18 9.67 2.56
CA ARG A 22 -12.65 10.57 3.58
C ARG A 22 -11.14 10.70 3.55
N THR A 23 -10.48 9.78 2.90
CA THR A 23 -9.02 9.83 2.84
C THR A 23 -8.60 10.90 1.87
N GLN A 24 -7.61 11.67 2.24
CA GLN A 24 -7.13 12.74 1.39
C GLN A 24 -5.99 12.26 0.51
N ASP A 25 -6.03 12.65 -0.73
CA ASP A 25 -5.03 12.22 -1.69
C ASP A 25 -3.64 12.71 -1.34
N LYS A 26 -3.53 13.80 -0.62
CA LYS A 26 -2.21 14.32 -0.30
C LYS A 26 -1.40 13.35 0.55
N ASN A 27 -2.07 12.49 1.31
CA ASN A 27 -1.35 11.50 2.09
C ASN A 27 -0.69 10.49 1.18
N LEU A 28 -1.37 10.12 0.09
CA LEU A 28 -0.79 9.19 -0.85
C LEU A 28 0.42 9.80 -1.55
N ALA A 29 0.31 11.07 -1.93
CA ALA A 29 1.42 11.73 -2.60
C ALA A 29 2.62 11.84 -1.67
N PHE A 30 2.37 12.12 -0.40
CA PHE A 30 3.45 12.24 0.57
C PHE A 30 4.18 10.91 0.74
N ILE A 31 3.44 9.82 0.85
CA ILE A 31 4.02 8.51 1.01
C ILE A 31 4.81 8.12 -0.23
N ALA A 32 4.25 8.35 -1.40
CA ALA A 32 4.92 8.01 -2.63
C ALA A 32 6.23 8.77 -2.78
N LYS A 33 6.21 10.04 -2.42
CA LYS A 33 7.42 10.84 -2.51
C LYS A 33 8.49 10.32 -1.57
N GLY A 34 8.10 9.97 -0.35
CA GLY A 34 9.06 9.45 0.61
C GLY A 34 9.69 8.16 0.14
N LEU A 35 8.88 7.27 -0.44
CA LEU A 35 9.40 6.02 -0.93
C LEU A 35 10.33 6.24 -2.11
N ASN A 36 9.99 7.17 -3.01
CA ASN A 36 10.85 7.46 -4.13
C ASN A 36 12.21 7.94 -3.68
N GLU A 37 12.26 8.71 -2.61
CA GLU A 37 13.53 9.21 -2.11
C GLU A 37 14.39 8.08 -1.57
N LEU A 38 13.76 6.97 -1.21
CA LEU A 38 14.48 5.80 -0.74
C LEU A 38 14.77 4.81 -1.86
N GLY A 39 14.39 5.15 -3.08
CA GLY A 39 14.65 4.27 -4.21
C GLY A 39 13.56 3.24 -4.43
N VAL A 40 12.40 3.42 -3.82
CA VAL A 40 11.30 2.48 -3.93
C VAL A 40 10.19 3.12 -4.76
N GLN A 41 9.73 2.43 -5.80
CA GLN A 41 8.65 2.93 -6.64
C GLN A 41 7.33 2.35 -6.18
N MET A 42 6.39 3.22 -5.81
CA MET A 42 5.07 2.76 -5.46
C MET A 42 4.29 2.55 -6.75
N ARG A 43 4.06 1.29 -7.11
CA ARG A 43 3.48 0.95 -8.38
C ARG A 43 1.97 0.76 -8.32
N GLU A 44 1.44 0.48 -7.16
CA GLU A 44 0.02 0.23 -7.06
C GLU A 44 -0.49 0.63 -5.69
N VAL A 45 -1.72 1.12 -5.65
CA VAL A 45 -2.40 1.43 -4.42
C VAL A 45 -3.73 0.69 -4.46
N ARG A 46 -4.03 -0.04 -3.40
CA ARG A 46 -5.30 -0.74 -3.29
C ARG A 46 -6.05 -0.23 -2.08
N VAL A 47 -7.33 0.00 -2.25
CA VAL A 47 -8.20 0.42 -1.16
C VAL A 47 -9.16 -0.73 -0.91
N ILE A 48 -9.14 -1.28 0.28
CA ILE A 48 -9.94 -2.45 0.58
C ILE A 48 -10.67 -2.26 1.91
N PRO A 49 -11.78 -2.97 2.08
CA PRO A 49 -12.50 -2.90 3.35
C PRO A 49 -11.74 -3.67 4.42
N ASP A 50 -12.06 -3.35 5.67
CA ASP A 50 -11.43 -4.02 6.81
C ASP A 50 -12.10 -5.36 7.02
N VAL A 51 -11.88 -6.28 6.10
CA VAL A 51 -12.44 -7.62 6.14
C VAL A 51 -11.26 -8.57 6.07
N ARG A 52 -11.15 -9.45 7.04
CA ARG A 52 -9.97 -10.29 7.15
C ARG A 52 -9.64 -11.07 5.89
N LYS A 53 -10.66 -11.69 5.28
CA LYS A 53 -10.40 -12.46 4.08
C LYS A 53 -9.87 -11.59 2.95
N THR A 54 -10.43 -10.41 2.79
CA THR A 54 -9.98 -9.50 1.75
C THR A 54 -8.55 -9.07 2.00
N ILE A 55 -8.22 -8.80 3.26
CA ILE A 55 -6.87 -8.36 3.60
C ILE A 55 -5.87 -9.48 3.28
N VAL A 56 -6.18 -10.70 3.67
CA VAL A 56 -5.28 -11.82 3.43
C VAL A 56 -5.11 -12.07 1.94
N ASP A 57 -6.21 -12.07 1.20
CA ASP A 57 -6.14 -12.32 -0.24
C ASP A 57 -5.34 -11.23 -0.93
N THR A 58 -5.54 -9.97 -0.55
CA THR A 58 -4.83 -8.86 -1.15
C THR A 58 -3.34 -8.95 -0.86
N LEU A 59 -2.98 -9.26 0.38
CA LEU A 59 -1.59 -9.40 0.73
C LEU A 59 -0.92 -10.51 -0.07
N ASN A 60 -1.61 -11.63 -0.23
CA ASN A 60 -1.05 -12.74 -0.98
C ASN A 60 -0.83 -12.38 -2.45
N GLU A 61 -1.74 -11.61 -3.03
CA GLU A 61 -1.55 -11.18 -4.40
C GLU A 61 -0.40 -10.21 -4.53
N CYS A 62 -0.32 -9.26 -3.62
CA CYS A 62 0.69 -8.22 -3.74
C CYS A 62 2.09 -8.72 -3.46
N ARG A 63 2.23 -9.67 -2.54
CA ARG A 63 3.56 -10.11 -2.18
C ARG A 63 4.26 -10.86 -3.30
N THR A 64 3.52 -11.36 -4.27
CA THR A 64 4.14 -12.02 -5.40
C THR A 64 4.44 -11.06 -6.53
N ALA A 65 3.82 -9.87 -6.49
CA ALA A 65 3.97 -8.90 -7.57
C ALA A 65 4.91 -7.76 -7.25
N PHE A 66 5.14 -7.49 -5.97
CA PHE A 66 5.95 -6.36 -5.56
C PHE A 66 6.98 -6.75 -4.54
N ASP A 67 8.04 -5.96 -4.44
CA ASP A 67 9.11 -6.23 -3.50
C ASP A 67 8.72 -5.90 -2.07
N TYR A 68 7.92 -4.85 -1.89
CA TYR A 68 7.46 -4.44 -0.58
C TYR A 68 5.97 -4.19 -0.58
N ILE A 69 5.36 -4.40 0.57
CA ILE A 69 3.95 -4.11 0.76
C ILE A 69 3.84 -3.25 2.00
N PHE A 70 3.18 -2.12 1.86
CA PHE A 70 2.90 -1.24 2.98
C PHE A 70 1.41 -1.20 3.22
N THR A 71 1.01 -1.21 4.47
CA THR A 71 -0.41 -1.14 4.80
C THR A 71 -0.64 0.02 5.73
N THR A 72 -1.83 0.59 5.63
CA THR A 72 -2.20 1.67 6.52
C THR A 72 -3.70 1.61 6.73
N GLY A 73 -4.14 2.01 7.92
CA GLY A 73 -5.54 1.96 8.26
C GLY A 73 -5.94 0.56 8.71
N GLY A 74 -7.02 0.44 9.42
CA GLY A 74 -7.53 -0.85 9.82
C GLY A 74 -6.67 -1.65 10.77
N ILE A 75 -5.42 -1.33 10.86
CA ILE A 75 -4.53 -2.03 11.74
C ILE A 75 -4.17 -1.05 12.80
N GLY A 76 -4.98 -0.91 13.74
CA GLY A 76 -4.76 0.11 14.72
C GLY A 76 -3.70 -0.26 15.71
N PRO A 77 -3.35 0.67 16.54
CA PRO A 77 -2.36 0.43 17.55
C PRO A 77 -2.99 -0.22 18.74
N THR A 78 -4.05 -0.86 18.52
CA THR A 78 -4.78 -1.38 19.61
C THR A 78 -4.12 -2.49 20.28
N HIS A 79 -3.13 -2.89 19.77
CA HIS A 79 -2.50 -3.97 20.42
C HIS A 79 -1.15 -3.62 20.85
#